data_276d675de92afc57e2f748815139564f
#
_entry.id   276d675de92afc57e2f748815139564f
#
_cell.length_a   1.000
_cell.length_b   1.000
_cell.length_c   1.000
_cell.angle_alpha   90.00
_cell.angle_beta   90.00
_cell.angle_gamma   90.00
#
_symmetry.space_group_name_H-M   'P 1'
#
loop_
_entity.id
_entity.type
_entity.pdbx_description
1 polymer ?
#
loop_
_entity_poly.entity_id
_entity_poly.type
_entity_poly.pdbx_seq_one_letter_code
_entity_poly.pdbx_strand_id
1 'polypeptide(L)'
;MICQNFHGILCVKTDKNSRVFKQKSMKIAIRKAVLSMKSLHFTHTEPVICVGGFSPEKLKQTADAGFSFVEVGFSQLATFTEEQMDEYLAVLAQNRLTPVAANGFFGSDLGTFFDGHFDMGKTRDYIARAFERTRKIHFESISFGSGYMRRIPDGYDRERAKEFFVGLLLEEVVPMLEKYDARLNIEELQASETNFINTCREAADIAKAVGHPRVGVLCDFYHMTMGGETAADVPDFAKQVGHVHLASPTSSRSIPYETDGDDEAYRALLKALAENGFDGRFSAEGGVAGDRDFAAALKECYTYMKALLMPYEGKKA
;
A
#
# COMPACT_ATOMS: atom_id res chain seq x y z
N MET A 1 67.03 -9.08 52.77
CA MET A 1 68.06 -9.94 52.14
C MET A 1 67.48 -10.47 50.85
N ILE A 2 68.11 -10.16 49.75
CA ILE A 2 68.06 -10.69 48.38
C ILE A 2 66.96 -10.27 47.48
N CYS A 3 67.32 -9.42 46.54
CA CYS A 3 66.72 -9.18 45.19
C CYS A 3 66.62 -10.46 44.38
N GLN A 4 65.69 -10.52 43.46
CA GLN A 4 65.98 -10.91 42.08
C GLN A 4 64.90 -10.49 41.11
N ASN A 5 65.34 -9.78 40.06
CA ASN A 5 64.65 -9.43 38.82
C ASN A 5 64.23 -10.67 38.03
N PHE A 6 63.11 -10.64 37.39
CA PHE A 6 62.89 -11.35 36.13
C PHE A 6 62.10 -10.50 35.12
N HIS A 7 62.85 -10.08 34.10
CA HIS A 7 62.29 -9.58 32.87
C HIS A 7 61.67 -10.75 32.07
N GLY A 8 60.36 -10.76 31.90
CA GLY A 8 59.65 -11.67 30.98
C GLY A 8 59.17 -10.89 29.78
N ILE A 9 59.92 -10.89 28.69
CA ILE A 9 59.48 -10.40 27.38
C ILE A 9 58.47 -11.42 26.83
N LEU A 10 57.19 -11.09 26.86
CA LEU A 10 56.15 -11.85 26.17
C LEU A 10 56.27 -11.56 24.67
N CYS A 11 56.95 -12.44 23.93
CA CYS A 11 56.97 -12.44 22.47
C CYS A 11 55.60 -12.96 21.96
N VAL A 12 54.68 -12.05 21.68
CA VAL A 12 53.42 -12.41 21.00
C VAL A 12 53.76 -12.73 19.55
N LYS A 13 53.91 -14.01 19.23
CA LYS A 13 53.91 -14.49 17.83
C LYS A 13 52.56 -14.17 17.24
N THR A 14 52.49 -13.08 16.50
CA THR A 14 51.30 -12.78 15.66
C THR A 14 51.26 -13.79 14.53
N ASP A 15 50.35 -14.75 14.65
CA ASP A 15 50.11 -15.77 13.65
C ASP A 15 49.66 -15.10 12.33
N LYS A 16 50.51 -15.16 11.30
CA LYS A 16 50.22 -14.64 9.95
C LYS A 16 48.92 -15.24 9.39
N ASN A 17 48.52 -16.45 9.81
CA ASN A 17 47.31 -17.11 9.39
C ASN A 17 46.05 -16.43 9.96
N SER A 18 46.10 -15.89 11.19
CA SER A 18 44.94 -15.19 11.78
C SER A 18 44.64 -13.85 11.09
N ARG A 19 45.65 -13.15 10.59
CA ARG A 19 45.47 -11.92 9.79
C ARG A 19 44.89 -12.21 8.40
N VAL A 20 45.33 -13.29 7.75
CA VAL A 20 44.82 -13.70 6.44
C VAL A 20 43.38 -14.18 6.57
N PHE A 21 43.02 -14.90 7.64
CA PHE A 21 41.67 -15.36 7.91
C PHE A 21 40.70 -14.18 8.20
N LYS A 22 41.11 -13.20 9.02
CA LYS A 22 40.35 -11.96 9.27
C LYS A 22 40.15 -11.14 8.00
N GLN A 23 41.19 -11.01 7.15
CA GLN A 23 41.05 -10.30 5.87
C GLN A 23 40.16 -11.03 4.87
N LYS A 24 40.20 -12.37 4.81
CA LYS A 24 39.26 -13.14 3.98
C LYS A 24 37.83 -13.04 4.50
N SER A 25 37.60 -13.14 5.81
CA SER A 25 36.28 -12.98 6.41
C SER A 25 35.72 -11.58 6.21
N MET A 26 36.54 -10.54 6.34
CA MET A 26 36.15 -9.15 6.09
C MET A 26 35.86 -8.90 4.59
N LYS A 27 36.63 -9.48 3.66
CA LYS A 27 36.34 -9.40 2.21
C LYS A 27 35.08 -10.16 1.85
N ILE A 28 34.79 -11.28 2.50
CA ILE A 28 33.54 -12.03 2.33
C ILE A 28 32.36 -11.24 2.91
N ALA A 29 32.52 -10.61 4.09
CA ALA A 29 31.51 -9.75 4.68
C ALA A 29 31.26 -8.48 3.83
N ILE A 30 32.29 -7.85 3.32
CA ILE A 30 32.19 -6.71 2.40
C ILE A 30 31.57 -7.15 1.06
N ARG A 31 31.95 -8.30 0.49
CA ARG A 31 31.29 -8.85 -0.71
C ARG A 31 29.83 -9.22 -0.44
N LYS A 32 29.49 -9.80 0.72
CA LYS A 32 28.09 -10.04 1.12
C LYS A 32 27.35 -8.73 1.33
N ALA A 33 27.94 -7.71 1.94
CA ALA A 33 27.36 -6.38 2.09
C ALA A 33 27.20 -5.67 0.74
N VAL A 34 28.17 -5.76 -0.18
CA VAL A 34 28.10 -5.22 -1.54
C VAL A 34 27.14 -6.03 -2.44
N LEU A 35 27.00 -7.34 -2.23
CA LEU A 35 26.00 -8.18 -2.90
C LEU A 35 24.59 -8.04 -2.29
N SER A 36 24.48 -7.60 -1.03
CA SER A 36 23.21 -7.22 -0.41
C SER A 36 22.81 -5.76 -0.69
N MET A 37 23.67 -4.95 -1.27
CA MET A 37 23.29 -3.74 -2.00
C MET A 37 22.81 -4.13 -3.41
N LYS A 38 21.84 -5.06 -3.53
CA LYS A 38 20.87 -4.98 -4.59
C LYS A 38 20.38 -3.55 -4.54
N SER A 39 20.52 -2.82 -5.64
CA SER A 39 19.96 -1.48 -5.75
C SER A 39 18.51 -1.61 -5.34
N LEU A 40 18.16 -1.07 -4.16
CA LEU A 40 16.77 -1.02 -3.72
C LEU A 40 16.04 -0.19 -4.75
N HIS A 41 15.13 -0.77 -5.49
CA HIS A 41 14.37 -0.07 -6.52
C HIS A 41 12.93 -0.57 -6.55
N PHE A 42 12.04 0.31 -6.93
CA PHE A 42 10.66 -0.02 -7.27
C PHE A 42 10.51 -0.03 -8.79
N THR A 43 9.69 -0.91 -9.32
CA THR A 43 9.32 -0.89 -10.75
C THR A 43 8.46 0.34 -11.07
N HIS A 44 7.64 0.78 -10.11
CA HIS A 44 6.70 1.88 -10.26
C HIS A 44 7.06 3.04 -9.32
N THR A 45 7.69 4.09 -9.86
CA THR A 45 8.09 5.30 -9.11
C THR A 45 7.31 6.55 -9.52
N GLU A 46 6.36 6.42 -10.45
CA GLU A 46 5.43 7.50 -10.76
C GLU A 46 4.30 7.51 -9.71
N PRO A 47 4.08 8.65 -9.01
CA PRO A 47 3.02 8.78 -8.05
C PRO A 47 1.63 8.58 -8.65
N VAL A 48 0.75 7.94 -7.88
CA VAL A 48 -0.69 7.86 -8.14
C VAL A 48 -1.40 8.80 -7.16
N ILE A 49 -2.55 9.32 -7.53
CA ILE A 49 -3.40 10.11 -6.63
C ILE A 49 -4.83 9.59 -6.64
N CYS A 50 -5.44 9.47 -5.46
CA CYS A 50 -6.85 9.18 -5.33
C CYS A 50 -7.69 10.38 -5.76
N VAL A 51 -8.53 10.18 -6.76
CA VAL A 51 -9.46 11.20 -7.26
C VAL A 51 -10.87 10.85 -6.84
N GLY A 52 -11.41 11.62 -5.90
CA GLY A 52 -12.78 11.46 -5.44
C GLY A 52 -13.78 12.08 -6.42
N GLY A 53 -14.77 11.30 -6.84
CA GLY A 53 -15.87 11.77 -7.67
C GLY A 53 -15.49 12.10 -9.12
N PHE A 54 -16.50 12.14 -9.98
CA PHE A 54 -16.32 12.59 -11.37
C PHE A 54 -16.42 14.12 -11.47
N SER A 55 -15.30 14.78 -11.65
CA SER A 55 -15.20 16.21 -11.91
C SER A 55 -14.15 16.45 -12.99
N PRO A 56 -14.55 16.83 -14.22
CA PRO A 56 -13.61 17.14 -15.30
C PRO A 56 -12.58 18.20 -14.92
N GLU A 57 -12.99 19.21 -14.15
CA GLU A 57 -12.11 20.27 -13.68
C GLU A 57 -11.02 19.73 -12.73
N LYS A 58 -11.40 18.91 -11.73
CA LYS A 58 -10.44 18.30 -10.81
C LYS A 58 -9.49 17.35 -11.53
N LEU A 59 -9.97 16.57 -12.49
CA LEU A 59 -9.11 15.71 -13.31
C LEU A 59 -8.11 16.52 -14.13
N LYS A 60 -8.54 17.66 -14.69
CA LYS A 60 -7.62 18.57 -15.36
C LYS A 60 -6.57 19.14 -14.40
N GLN A 61 -6.97 19.61 -13.21
CA GLN A 61 -6.04 20.12 -12.19
C GLN A 61 -5.05 19.04 -11.75
N THR A 62 -5.51 17.77 -11.64
CA THR A 62 -4.66 16.62 -11.34
C THR A 62 -3.57 16.41 -12.41
N ALA A 63 -3.94 16.46 -13.67
CA ALA A 63 -2.99 16.36 -14.79
C ALA A 63 -2.02 17.55 -14.82
N ASP A 64 -2.53 18.78 -14.65
CA ASP A 64 -1.72 20.00 -14.62
C ASP A 64 -0.71 20.00 -13.47
N ALA A 65 -1.02 19.31 -12.35
CA ALA A 65 -0.10 19.12 -11.22
C ALA A 65 1.07 18.18 -11.54
N GLY A 66 0.95 17.33 -12.58
CA GLY A 66 1.99 16.42 -13.05
C GLY A 66 1.65 14.94 -12.94
N PHE A 67 0.53 14.57 -12.31
CA PHE A 67 0.11 13.18 -12.24
C PHE A 67 -0.26 12.61 -13.61
N SER A 68 0.15 11.37 -13.86
CA SER A 68 -0.23 10.60 -15.05
C SER A 68 -1.08 9.37 -14.68
N PHE A 69 -1.08 8.98 -13.40
CA PHE A 69 -1.80 7.85 -12.87
C PHE A 69 -2.76 8.28 -11.76
N VAL A 70 -3.96 7.69 -11.79
CA VAL A 70 -5.01 7.97 -10.81
C VAL A 70 -5.56 6.68 -10.22
N GLU A 71 -6.01 6.79 -8.98
CA GLU A 71 -6.83 5.83 -8.29
C GLU A 71 -8.26 6.36 -8.20
N VAL A 72 -9.23 5.54 -8.58
CA VAL A 72 -10.63 5.96 -8.77
C VAL A 72 -11.57 5.22 -7.82
N GLY A 73 -12.79 5.74 -7.59
CA GLY A 73 -13.76 5.09 -6.72
C GLY A 73 -14.43 3.88 -7.41
N PHE A 74 -14.11 2.66 -7.00
CA PHE A 74 -14.68 1.44 -7.59
C PHE A 74 -16.21 1.36 -7.44
N SER A 75 -16.70 1.56 -6.22
CA SER A 75 -18.15 1.55 -5.96
C SER A 75 -18.89 2.66 -6.69
N GLN A 76 -18.27 3.82 -6.87
CA GLN A 76 -18.84 4.90 -7.65
C GLN A 76 -18.96 4.52 -9.12
N LEU A 77 -17.90 3.99 -9.72
CA LEU A 77 -17.94 3.54 -11.13
C LEU A 77 -18.95 2.42 -11.35
N ALA A 78 -19.19 1.58 -10.35
CA ALA A 78 -20.23 0.53 -10.41
C ALA A 78 -21.66 1.08 -10.60
N THR A 79 -21.89 2.36 -10.30
CA THR A 79 -23.20 3.02 -10.49
C THR A 79 -23.37 3.68 -11.85
N PHE A 80 -22.29 3.84 -12.63
CA PHE A 80 -22.34 4.53 -13.92
C PHE A 80 -23.15 3.75 -14.97
N THR A 81 -23.79 4.47 -15.89
CA THR A 81 -24.27 3.87 -17.14
C THR A 81 -23.08 3.63 -18.09
N GLU A 82 -23.30 2.94 -19.21
CA GLU A 82 -22.24 2.77 -20.23
C GLU A 82 -21.80 4.13 -20.78
N GLU A 83 -22.74 5.03 -21.04
CA GLU A 83 -22.49 6.36 -21.57
C GLU A 83 -21.68 7.20 -20.57
N GLN A 84 -22.02 7.15 -19.28
CA GLN A 84 -21.26 7.84 -18.22
C GLN A 84 -19.83 7.28 -18.08
N MET A 85 -19.66 5.96 -18.21
CA MET A 85 -18.36 5.34 -18.21
C MET A 85 -17.51 5.79 -19.40
N ASP A 86 -18.11 5.82 -20.60
CA ASP A 86 -17.41 6.26 -21.81
C ASP A 86 -17.02 7.74 -21.73
N GLU A 87 -17.90 8.60 -21.21
CA GLU A 87 -17.61 10.01 -20.96
C GLU A 87 -16.45 10.17 -19.95
N TYR A 88 -16.48 9.41 -18.85
CA TYR A 88 -15.45 9.44 -17.83
C TYR A 88 -14.08 9.04 -18.39
N LEU A 89 -14.04 7.94 -19.15
CA LEU A 89 -12.81 7.48 -19.80
C LEU A 89 -12.30 8.46 -20.84
N ALA A 90 -13.19 9.12 -21.59
CA ALA A 90 -12.81 10.14 -22.54
C ALA A 90 -12.16 11.36 -21.85
N VAL A 91 -12.70 11.81 -20.70
CA VAL A 91 -12.14 12.91 -19.92
C VAL A 91 -10.76 12.53 -19.35
N LEU A 92 -10.61 11.31 -18.83
CA LEU A 92 -9.31 10.81 -18.39
C LEU A 92 -8.29 10.82 -19.53
N ALA A 93 -8.66 10.28 -20.70
CA ALA A 93 -7.79 10.24 -21.88
C ALA A 93 -7.40 11.63 -22.39
N GLN A 94 -8.34 12.58 -22.44
CA GLN A 94 -8.07 13.98 -22.81
C GLN A 94 -7.02 14.63 -21.90
N ASN A 95 -7.02 14.28 -20.63
CA ASN A 95 -6.07 14.76 -19.62
C ASN A 95 -4.81 13.87 -19.51
N ARG A 96 -4.69 12.81 -20.31
CA ARG A 96 -3.58 11.83 -20.24
C ARG A 96 -3.44 11.17 -18.87
N LEU A 97 -4.56 10.97 -18.18
CA LEU A 97 -4.64 10.27 -16.91
C LEU A 97 -4.99 8.81 -17.16
N THR A 98 -4.25 7.91 -16.56
CA THR A 98 -4.49 6.46 -16.62
C THR A 98 -4.99 5.96 -15.27
N PRO A 99 -6.22 5.43 -15.17
CA PRO A 99 -6.68 4.79 -13.95
C PRO A 99 -5.99 3.43 -13.82
N VAL A 100 -5.20 3.26 -12.76
CA VAL A 100 -4.42 2.03 -12.49
C VAL A 100 -4.86 1.34 -11.21
N ALA A 101 -5.49 2.08 -10.30
CA ALA A 101 -6.00 1.56 -9.04
C ALA A 101 -7.42 2.08 -8.77
N ALA A 102 -8.10 1.39 -7.87
CA ALA A 102 -9.42 1.82 -7.40
C ALA A 102 -9.57 1.58 -5.90
N ASN A 103 -10.22 2.50 -5.20
CA ASN A 103 -10.58 2.35 -3.79
C ASN A 103 -12.10 2.17 -3.59
N GLY A 104 -12.49 1.85 -2.34
CA GLY A 104 -13.90 1.75 -1.99
C GLY A 104 -14.60 0.60 -2.72
N PHE A 105 -14.15 -0.64 -2.51
CA PHE A 105 -14.70 -1.83 -3.19
C PHE A 105 -16.21 -1.96 -3.06
N PHE A 106 -16.76 -1.75 -1.86
CA PHE A 106 -18.20 -1.72 -1.63
C PHE A 106 -18.69 -0.31 -1.30
N GLY A 107 -19.88 0.03 -1.81
CA GLY A 107 -20.66 1.19 -1.37
C GLY A 107 -21.41 0.89 -0.06
N SER A 108 -21.86 1.93 0.63
CA SER A 108 -22.56 1.82 1.92
C SER A 108 -24.01 1.31 1.80
N ASP A 109 -24.54 1.17 0.60
CA ASP A 109 -25.92 0.77 0.31
C ASP A 109 -26.19 -0.73 0.51
N LEU A 110 -25.15 -1.55 0.65
CA LEU A 110 -25.27 -2.99 0.85
C LEU A 110 -25.42 -3.41 2.33
N GLY A 111 -25.36 -2.48 3.28
CA GLY A 111 -25.42 -2.77 4.72
C GLY A 111 -24.12 -3.32 5.28
N THR A 112 -24.20 -4.11 6.37
CA THR A 112 -23.07 -4.74 7.01
C THR A 112 -23.14 -6.27 6.90
N PHE A 113 -21.98 -6.93 6.87
CA PHE A 113 -21.90 -8.40 6.74
C PHE A 113 -22.49 -9.15 7.96
N PHE A 114 -22.55 -8.52 9.13
CA PHE A 114 -22.75 -9.20 10.40
C PHE A 114 -23.98 -8.71 11.19
N ASP A 115 -24.84 -7.85 10.61
CA ASP A 115 -26.01 -7.29 11.29
C ASP A 115 -27.27 -8.17 11.23
N GLY A 116 -27.17 -9.35 10.62
CA GLY A 116 -28.30 -10.26 10.42
C GLY A 116 -29.24 -9.90 9.26
N HIS A 117 -28.98 -8.80 8.57
CA HIS A 117 -29.74 -8.35 7.37
C HIS A 117 -28.93 -8.47 6.08
N PHE A 118 -27.72 -8.99 6.18
CA PHE A 118 -26.84 -9.18 5.04
C PHE A 118 -27.44 -10.11 3.98
N ASP A 119 -27.46 -9.63 2.74
CA ASP A 119 -28.01 -10.35 1.57
C ASP A 119 -26.87 -10.72 0.60
N MET A 120 -26.47 -11.99 0.63
CA MET A 120 -25.41 -12.50 -0.25
C MET A 120 -25.82 -12.40 -1.73
N GLY A 121 -27.11 -12.54 -2.06
CA GLY A 121 -27.58 -12.41 -3.44
C GLY A 121 -27.36 -11.00 -3.99
N LYS A 122 -27.74 -9.97 -3.22
CA LYS A 122 -27.49 -8.57 -3.59
C LYS A 122 -25.99 -8.26 -3.69
N THR A 123 -25.19 -8.84 -2.79
CA THR A 123 -23.74 -8.65 -2.80
C THR A 123 -23.12 -9.27 -4.04
N ARG A 124 -23.53 -10.48 -4.41
CA ARG A 124 -23.09 -11.15 -5.66
C ARG A 124 -23.47 -10.35 -6.90
N ASP A 125 -24.72 -9.87 -6.97
CA ASP A 125 -25.20 -9.05 -8.07
C ASP A 125 -24.43 -7.73 -8.18
N TYR A 126 -24.09 -7.13 -7.03
CA TYR A 126 -23.26 -5.93 -6.99
C TYR A 126 -21.85 -6.22 -7.52
N ILE A 127 -21.19 -7.27 -7.02
CA ILE A 127 -19.81 -7.64 -7.44
C ILE A 127 -19.79 -7.87 -8.95
N ALA A 128 -20.72 -8.68 -9.48
CA ALA A 128 -20.81 -8.97 -10.91
C ALA A 128 -21.01 -7.70 -11.74
N ARG A 129 -21.92 -6.82 -11.32
CA ARG A 129 -22.20 -5.54 -11.99
C ARG A 129 -21.00 -4.58 -11.92
N ALA A 130 -20.32 -4.48 -10.78
CA ALA A 130 -19.18 -3.58 -10.59
C ALA A 130 -18.03 -3.94 -11.51
N PHE A 131 -17.66 -5.21 -11.57
CA PHE A 131 -16.61 -5.69 -12.49
C PHE A 131 -17.01 -5.56 -13.96
N GLU A 132 -18.26 -5.88 -14.31
CA GLU A 132 -18.74 -5.70 -15.69
C GLU A 132 -18.71 -4.23 -16.10
N ARG A 133 -19.13 -3.33 -15.21
CA ARG A 133 -19.11 -1.89 -15.47
C ARG A 133 -17.71 -1.34 -15.68
N THR A 134 -16.74 -1.82 -14.90
CA THR A 134 -15.35 -1.37 -14.94
C THR A 134 -14.46 -2.15 -15.91
N ARG A 135 -15.00 -3.07 -16.72
CA ARG A 135 -14.26 -3.96 -17.62
C ARG A 135 -13.34 -3.28 -18.64
N LYS A 136 -13.58 -1.98 -18.92
CA LYS A 136 -12.73 -1.18 -19.82
C LYS A 136 -11.47 -0.64 -19.14
N ILE A 137 -11.34 -0.83 -17.83
CA ILE A 137 -10.19 -0.38 -17.02
C ILE A 137 -9.44 -1.61 -16.53
N HIS A 138 -8.12 -1.62 -16.72
CA HIS A 138 -7.26 -2.62 -16.11
C HIS A 138 -6.76 -2.10 -14.75
N PHE A 139 -7.26 -2.68 -13.66
CA PHE A 139 -6.84 -2.32 -12.31
C PHE A 139 -5.69 -3.21 -11.84
N GLU A 140 -4.54 -2.61 -11.60
CA GLU A 140 -3.41 -3.25 -10.93
C GLU A 140 -3.69 -3.47 -9.44
N SER A 141 -4.59 -2.66 -8.85
CA SER A 141 -5.04 -2.76 -7.46
C SER A 141 -6.47 -2.27 -7.32
N ILE A 142 -7.30 -3.05 -6.62
CA ILE A 142 -8.59 -2.61 -6.09
C ILE A 142 -8.52 -2.71 -4.58
N SER A 143 -8.72 -1.59 -3.85
CA SER A 143 -8.67 -1.54 -2.39
C SER A 143 -9.98 -2.00 -1.77
N PHE A 144 -9.89 -2.96 -0.83
CA PHE A 144 -11.02 -3.36 -0.01
C PHE A 144 -10.84 -2.83 1.43
N GLY A 145 -11.08 -1.54 1.62
CA GLY A 145 -11.25 -0.92 2.93
C GLY A 145 -12.65 -1.20 3.48
N SER A 146 -13.66 -0.51 2.96
CA SER A 146 -15.10 -0.69 3.24
C SER A 146 -15.42 -1.01 4.72
N GLY A 147 -14.87 -0.21 5.65
CA GLY A 147 -14.86 -0.47 7.08
C GLY A 147 -16.23 -0.67 7.70
N TYR A 148 -17.22 0.10 7.24
CA TYR A 148 -18.61 -0.02 7.70
C TYR A 148 -19.16 -1.43 7.47
N MET A 149 -18.98 -2.01 6.27
CA MET A 149 -19.53 -3.32 5.93
C MET A 149 -18.96 -4.46 6.75
N ARG A 150 -17.69 -4.37 7.16
CA ARG A 150 -17.00 -5.44 7.88
C ARG A 150 -16.97 -5.26 9.40
N ARG A 151 -17.64 -4.21 9.93
CA ARG A 151 -17.75 -4.00 11.37
C ARG A 151 -18.48 -5.16 12.04
N ILE A 152 -17.84 -5.73 13.07
CA ILE A 152 -18.37 -6.86 13.82
C ILE A 152 -19.22 -6.34 14.99
N PRO A 153 -20.47 -6.84 15.20
CA PRO A 153 -21.26 -6.53 16.38
C PRO A 153 -20.60 -6.99 17.69
N ASP A 154 -20.92 -6.32 18.79
CA ASP A 154 -20.44 -6.72 20.11
C ASP A 154 -20.80 -8.18 20.41
N GLY A 155 -19.84 -8.95 20.88
CA GLY A 155 -20.01 -10.37 21.19
C GLY A 155 -20.04 -11.31 19.98
N TYR A 156 -19.91 -10.81 18.76
CA TYR A 156 -19.74 -11.67 17.59
C TYR A 156 -18.36 -12.32 17.57
N ASP A 157 -18.30 -13.59 17.18
CA ASP A 157 -17.06 -14.36 17.11
C ASP A 157 -16.17 -13.86 15.96
N ARG A 158 -14.96 -13.40 16.28
CA ARG A 158 -13.99 -12.88 15.29
C ARG A 158 -13.50 -13.95 14.33
N GLU A 159 -13.34 -15.20 14.77
CA GLU A 159 -12.92 -16.29 13.88
C GLU A 159 -14.01 -16.60 12.84
N ARG A 160 -15.29 -16.62 13.28
CA ARG A 160 -16.41 -16.75 12.33
C ARG A 160 -16.47 -15.57 11.35
N ALA A 161 -16.17 -14.35 11.79
CA ALA A 161 -16.10 -13.19 10.90
C ALA A 161 -14.97 -13.37 9.87
N LYS A 162 -13.82 -13.88 10.30
CA LYS A 162 -12.69 -14.20 9.44
C LYS A 162 -13.04 -15.29 8.42
N GLU A 163 -13.63 -16.39 8.86
CA GLU A 163 -14.08 -17.48 7.99
C GLU A 163 -15.06 -16.97 6.92
N PHE A 164 -16.06 -16.19 7.35
CA PHE A 164 -17.01 -15.56 6.42
C PHE A 164 -16.32 -14.67 5.40
N PHE A 165 -15.40 -13.80 5.84
CA PHE A 165 -14.72 -12.85 4.96
C PHE A 165 -13.81 -13.58 3.96
N VAL A 166 -13.09 -14.60 4.39
CA VAL A 166 -12.28 -15.48 3.51
C VAL A 166 -13.16 -16.20 2.51
N GLY A 167 -14.30 -16.76 2.96
CA GLY A 167 -15.28 -17.43 2.09
C GLY A 167 -15.85 -16.47 1.03
N LEU A 168 -16.25 -15.26 1.42
CA LEU A 168 -16.72 -14.21 0.49
C LEU A 168 -15.66 -13.90 -0.59
N LEU A 169 -14.41 -13.75 -0.18
CA LEU A 169 -13.32 -13.48 -1.13
C LEU A 169 -13.12 -14.64 -2.10
N LEU A 170 -13.07 -15.88 -1.60
CA LEU A 170 -12.83 -17.06 -2.42
C LEU A 170 -13.98 -17.37 -3.39
N GLU A 171 -15.22 -17.26 -2.91
CA GLU A 171 -16.41 -17.71 -3.67
C GLU A 171 -16.94 -16.65 -4.63
N GLU A 172 -16.88 -15.37 -4.24
CA GLU A 172 -17.54 -14.30 -5.00
C GLU A 172 -16.56 -13.35 -5.68
N VAL A 173 -15.40 -13.05 -5.05
CA VAL A 173 -14.48 -12.02 -5.54
C VAL A 173 -13.39 -12.61 -6.42
N VAL A 174 -12.72 -13.67 -5.99
CA VAL A 174 -11.61 -14.29 -6.73
C VAL A 174 -12.00 -14.67 -8.16
N PRO A 175 -13.16 -15.28 -8.44
CA PRO A 175 -13.57 -15.58 -9.82
C PRO A 175 -13.66 -14.34 -10.71
N MET A 176 -14.05 -13.18 -10.14
CA MET A 176 -14.12 -11.93 -10.90
C MET A 176 -12.72 -11.34 -11.12
N LEU A 177 -11.83 -11.44 -10.11
CA LEU A 177 -10.43 -11.01 -10.27
C LEU A 177 -9.73 -11.80 -11.38
N GLU A 178 -10.01 -13.09 -11.50
CA GLU A 178 -9.48 -13.93 -12.59
C GLU A 178 -10.06 -13.53 -13.94
N LYS A 179 -11.39 -13.41 -14.02
CA LYS A 179 -12.13 -13.07 -15.25
C LYS A 179 -11.70 -11.73 -15.85
N TYR A 180 -11.45 -10.72 -14.99
CA TYR A 180 -11.17 -9.35 -15.43
C TYR A 180 -9.68 -8.96 -15.28
N ASP A 181 -8.82 -9.93 -15.00
CA ASP A 181 -7.37 -9.73 -14.80
C ASP A 181 -7.04 -8.61 -13.82
N ALA A 182 -7.77 -8.56 -12.70
CA ALA A 182 -7.61 -7.56 -11.65
C ALA A 182 -6.97 -8.16 -10.39
N ARG A 183 -6.55 -7.30 -9.45
CA ARG A 183 -6.05 -7.68 -8.12
C ARG A 183 -6.83 -6.92 -7.05
N LEU A 184 -7.09 -7.58 -5.92
CA LEU A 184 -7.70 -6.96 -4.75
C LEU A 184 -6.67 -6.91 -3.63
N ASN A 185 -6.59 -5.76 -2.96
CA ASN A 185 -5.76 -5.58 -1.79
C ASN A 185 -6.64 -5.19 -0.60
N ILE A 186 -6.56 -6.00 0.47
CA ILE A 186 -7.30 -5.78 1.72
C ILE A 186 -6.59 -4.65 2.46
N GLU A 187 -7.32 -3.59 2.74
CA GLU A 187 -6.83 -2.43 3.46
C GLU A 187 -7.15 -2.58 4.94
N GLU A 188 -6.16 -2.40 5.79
CA GLU A 188 -6.37 -2.18 7.21
C GLU A 188 -6.99 -0.81 7.44
N LEU A 189 -7.82 -0.68 8.47
CA LEU A 189 -8.41 0.60 8.83
C LEU A 189 -8.30 0.84 10.32
N GLN A 190 -8.10 2.10 10.71
CA GLN A 190 -8.06 2.49 12.11
C GLN A 190 -9.33 2.09 12.88
N ALA A 191 -9.19 1.92 14.20
CA ALA A 191 -10.27 1.41 15.07
C ALA A 191 -11.54 2.28 15.11
N SER A 192 -11.46 3.57 14.76
CA SER A 192 -12.65 4.43 14.65
C SER A 192 -13.52 4.11 13.43
N GLU A 193 -12.94 3.54 12.37
CA GLU A 193 -13.66 3.21 11.13
C GLU A 193 -14.22 1.78 11.15
N THR A 194 -13.50 0.84 11.76
CA THR A 194 -13.96 -0.55 11.91
C THR A 194 -13.30 -1.19 13.14
N ASN A 195 -13.83 -2.31 13.58
CA ASN A 195 -13.23 -3.15 14.62
C ASN A 195 -12.75 -4.52 14.09
N PHE A 196 -12.60 -4.62 12.75
CA PHE A 196 -12.14 -5.85 12.10
C PHE A 196 -11.14 -5.54 11.00
N ILE A 197 -9.94 -6.12 11.09
CA ILE A 197 -8.77 -5.86 10.24
C ILE A 197 -8.27 -4.42 10.47
N ASN A 198 -7.56 -4.23 11.59
CA ASN A 198 -7.06 -2.92 12.02
C ASN A 198 -5.54 -2.76 11.87
N THR A 199 -4.84 -3.81 11.39
CA THR A 199 -3.40 -3.79 11.14
C THR A 199 -3.08 -4.43 9.79
N CYS A 200 -1.97 -4.03 9.17
CA CYS A 200 -1.44 -4.69 7.97
C CYS A 200 -1.20 -6.19 8.22
N ARG A 201 -0.80 -6.56 9.44
CA ARG A 201 -0.60 -7.95 9.83
C ARG A 201 -1.91 -8.73 9.81
N GLU A 202 -3.01 -8.19 10.37
CA GLU A 202 -4.33 -8.82 10.29
C GLU A 202 -4.80 -8.96 8.83
N ALA A 203 -4.60 -7.94 7.99
CA ALA A 203 -4.90 -8.01 6.56
C ALA A 203 -4.08 -9.09 5.84
N ALA A 204 -2.79 -9.21 6.19
CA ALA A 204 -1.91 -10.23 5.63
C ALA A 204 -2.31 -11.65 6.06
N ASP A 205 -2.81 -11.83 7.28
CA ASP A 205 -3.31 -13.14 7.73
C ASP A 205 -4.58 -13.55 6.99
N ILE A 206 -5.46 -12.61 6.64
CA ILE A 206 -6.60 -12.87 5.76
C ILE A 206 -6.12 -13.22 4.35
N ALA A 207 -5.23 -12.43 3.75
CA ALA A 207 -4.69 -12.70 2.42
C ALA A 207 -4.00 -14.07 2.33
N LYS A 208 -3.24 -14.46 3.36
CA LYS A 208 -2.63 -15.80 3.47
C LYS A 208 -3.70 -16.89 3.59
N ALA A 209 -4.78 -16.67 4.33
CA ALA A 209 -5.88 -17.63 4.47
C ALA A 209 -6.64 -17.81 3.16
N VAL A 210 -6.84 -16.75 2.37
CA VAL A 210 -7.37 -16.84 1.00
C VAL A 210 -6.39 -17.60 0.10
N GLY A 211 -5.09 -17.40 0.23
CA GLY A 211 -4.05 -18.15 -0.48
C GLY A 211 -4.06 -17.97 -2.00
N HIS A 212 -4.65 -16.88 -2.51
CA HIS A 212 -4.76 -16.62 -3.94
C HIS A 212 -3.84 -15.47 -4.38
N PRO A 213 -3.09 -15.59 -5.50
CA PRO A 213 -2.08 -14.60 -5.92
C PRO A 213 -2.66 -13.23 -6.31
N ARG A 214 -3.96 -13.14 -6.54
CA ARG A 214 -4.67 -11.89 -6.87
C ARG A 214 -5.24 -11.19 -5.64
N VAL A 215 -5.06 -11.75 -4.43
CA VAL A 215 -5.50 -11.14 -3.18
C VAL A 215 -4.27 -10.83 -2.33
N GLY A 216 -4.11 -9.56 -2.01
CA GLY A 216 -2.99 -9.04 -1.24
C GLY A 216 -3.43 -8.07 -0.15
N VAL A 217 -2.50 -7.24 0.27
CA VAL A 217 -2.68 -6.20 1.28
C VAL A 217 -2.45 -4.84 0.63
N LEU A 218 -3.30 -3.89 0.93
CA LEU A 218 -3.00 -2.48 0.79
C LEU A 218 -2.46 -2.02 2.15
N CYS A 219 -1.26 -1.47 2.17
CA CYS A 219 -0.67 -0.85 3.35
C CYS A 219 -0.97 0.66 3.28
N ASP A 220 -1.89 1.14 4.10
CA ASP A 220 -2.15 2.58 4.24
C ASP A 220 -1.33 3.13 5.39
N PHE A 221 -0.40 4.05 5.08
CA PHE A 221 0.50 4.63 6.07
C PHE A 221 -0.24 5.34 7.22
N TYR A 222 -1.35 6.01 6.92
CA TYR A 222 -2.17 6.66 7.94
C TYR A 222 -2.77 5.63 8.89
N HIS A 223 -3.46 4.61 8.36
CA HIS A 223 -4.11 3.58 9.16
C HIS A 223 -3.09 2.71 9.91
N MET A 224 -1.98 2.33 9.25
CA MET A 224 -0.87 1.61 9.86
C MET A 224 -0.34 2.36 11.09
N THR A 225 -0.08 3.66 10.96
CA THR A 225 0.42 4.51 12.06
C THR A 225 -0.61 4.64 13.18
N MET A 226 -1.88 4.86 12.83
CA MET A 226 -2.98 4.94 13.81
C MET A 226 -3.24 3.60 14.50
N GLY A 227 -2.94 2.48 13.86
CA GLY A 227 -2.97 1.12 14.42
C GLY A 227 -1.74 0.78 15.28
N GLY A 228 -0.74 1.65 15.34
CA GLY A 228 0.48 1.48 16.13
C GLY A 228 1.56 0.63 15.44
N GLU A 229 1.38 0.28 14.17
CA GLU A 229 2.42 -0.36 13.36
C GLU A 229 3.41 0.69 12.83
N THR A 230 4.61 0.26 12.52
CA THR A 230 5.72 1.09 12.04
C THR A 230 6.46 0.40 10.90
N ALA A 231 7.43 1.08 10.30
CA ALA A 231 8.31 0.48 9.29
C ALA A 231 9.06 -0.78 9.79
N ALA A 232 9.21 -0.96 11.10
CA ALA A 232 9.84 -2.15 11.68
C ALA A 232 8.96 -3.40 11.57
N ASP A 233 7.65 -3.25 11.42
CA ASP A 233 6.69 -4.35 11.29
C ASP A 233 6.55 -4.83 9.83
N VAL A 234 6.98 -4.03 8.85
CA VAL A 234 6.87 -4.32 7.41
C VAL A 234 7.34 -5.74 7.02
N PRO A 235 8.47 -6.28 7.54
CA PRO A 235 8.92 -7.62 7.17
C PRO A 235 7.90 -8.73 7.41
N ASP A 236 6.98 -8.54 8.36
CA ASP A 236 5.99 -9.56 8.73
C ASP A 236 4.86 -9.70 7.68
N PHE A 237 4.60 -8.64 6.90
CA PHE A 237 3.51 -8.61 5.94
C PHE A 237 3.91 -8.16 4.52
N ALA A 238 5.12 -7.65 4.29
CA ALA A 238 5.55 -7.07 3.02
C ALA A 238 5.32 -7.95 1.79
N LYS A 239 5.42 -9.27 1.93
CA LYS A 239 5.21 -10.21 0.81
C LYS A 239 3.78 -10.22 0.28
N GLN A 240 2.83 -9.79 1.07
CA GLN A 240 1.42 -9.69 0.71
C GLN A 240 1.06 -8.30 0.18
N VAL A 241 1.90 -7.28 0.43
CA VAL A 241 1.60 -5.90 0.01
C VAL A 241 1.61 -5.79 -1.50
N GLY A 242 0.49 -5.36 -2.08
CA GLY A 242 0.33 -5.12 -3.51
C GLY A 242 0.15 -3.64 -3.86
N HIS A 243 -0.21 -2.81 -2.88
CA HIS A 243 -0.41 -1.37 -3.05
C HIS A 243 -0.15 -0.62 -1.75
N VAL A 244 0.20 0.66 -1.85
CA VAL A 244 0.47 1.52 -0.68
C VAL A 244 -0.28 2.83 -0.82
N HIS A 245 -1.00 3.21 0.24
CA HIS A 245 -1.52 4.56 0.40
C HIS A 245 -0.60 5.39 1.29
N LEU A 246 -0.36 6.62 0.87
CA LEU A 246 0.35 7.63 1.67
C LEU A 246 -0.62 8.75 1.99
N ALA A 247 -0.88 8.95 3.27
CA ALA A 247 -1.62 10.06 3.83
C ALA A 247 -0.98 10.47 5.15
N SER A 248 -1.02 11.76 5.48
CA SER A 248 -0.36 12.31 6.66
C SER A 248 -1.16 12.03 7.95
N PRO A 249 -0.62 11.30 8.92
CA PRO A 249 -1.24 11.15 10.24
C PRO A 249 -1.16 12.43 11.07
N THR A 250 -0.18 13.30 10.83
CA THR A 250 0.01 14.55 11.56
C THR A 250 -0.88 15.70 11.05
N SER A 251 -1.27 15.64 9.76
CA SER A 251 -2.12 16.66 9.10
C SER A 251 -3.53 16.16 8.80
N SER A 252 -4.15 15.46 9.73
CA SER A 252 -5.57 15.05 9.66
C SER A 252 -5.94 14.26 8.41
N ARG A 253 -5.10 13.29 8.01
CA ARG A 253 -5.26 12.46 6.82
C ARG A 253 -5.25 13.29 5.52
N SER A 254 -4.35 14.25 5.44
CA SER A 254 -4.12 14.98 4.19
C SER A 254 -3.28 14.17 3.21
N ILE A 255 -3.36 14.51 1.91
CA ILE A 255 -2.35 14.06 0.94
C ILE A 255 -0.95 14.52 1.39
N PRO A 256 0.13 13.75 1.10
CA PRO A 256 1.47 14.04 1.64
C PRO A 256 2.06 15.37 1.19
N TYR A 257 2.62 16.12 2.14
CA TYR A 257 3.43 17.32 1.89
C TYR A 257 4.75 17.23 2.64
N GLU A 258 5.79 17.87 2.14
CA GLU A 258 7.09 17.95 2.81
C GLU A 258 6.99 18.62 4.18
N THR A 259 6.02 19.52 4.34
CA THR A 259 5.80 20.32 5.55
C THR A 259 5.02 19.61 6.66
N ASP A 260 4.51 18.41 6.43
CA ASP A 260 3.68 17.67 7.40
C ASP A 260 4.47 17.12 8.60
N GLY A 261 5.79 16.97 8.46
CA GLY A 261 6.65 16.41 9.51
C GLY A 261 6.76 14.88 9.48
N ASP A 262 6.16 14.23 8.50
CA ASP A 262 6.15 12.76 8.36
C ASP A 262 7.29 12.20 7.49
N ASP A 263 8.20 13.04 6.97
CA ASP A 263 9.24 12.67 5.99
C ASP A 263 10.10 11.49 6.43
N GLU A 264 10.57 11.50 7.68
CA GLU A 264 11.41 10.42 8.21
C GLU A 264 10.64 9.08 8.24
N ALA A 265 9.37 9.11 8.65
CA ALA A 265 8.53 7.92 8.73
C ALA A 265 8.14 7.38 7.34
N TYR A 266 7.83 8.26 6.37
CA TYR A 266 7.64 7.85 4.98
C TYR A 266 8.90 7.18 4.41
N ARG A 267 10.08 7.79 4.58
CA ARG A 267 11.35 7.21 4.11
C ARG A 267 11.67 5.88 4.77
N ALA A 268 11.35 5.73 6.06
CA ALA A 268 11.52 4.47 6.77
C ALA A 268 10.62 3.37 6.19
N LEU A 269 9.34 3.69 5.92
CA LEU A 269 8.39 2.77 5.28
C LEU A 269 8.87 2.36 3.88
N LEU A 270 9.20 3.33 3.02
CA LEU A 270 9.67 3.07 1.64
C LEU A 270 10.91 2.20 1.63
N LYS A 271 11.87 2.47 2.53
CA LYS A 271 13.07 1.66 2.68
C LYS A 271 12.73 0.22 3.08
N ALA A 272 11.87 0.04 4.09
CA ALA A 272 11.47 -1.28 4.55
C ALA A 272 10.74 -2.07 3.46
N LEU A 273 9.85 -1.44 2.70
CA LEU A 273 9.17 -2.04 1.55
C LEU A 273 10.16 -2.47 0.46
N ALA A 274 11.10 -1.59 0.09
CA ALA A 274 12.12 -1.89 -0.92
C ALA A 274 13.06 -3.03 -0.49
N GLU A 275 13.47 -3.06 0.78
CA GLU A 275 14.30 -4.13 1.35
C GLU A 275 13.59 -5.49 1.34
N ASN A 276 12.26 -5.50 1.38
CA ASN A 276 11.43 -6.70 1.36
C ASN A 276 10.83 -7.03 -0.02
N GLY A 277 11.22 -6.29 -1.07
CA GLY A 277 10.90 -6.62 -2.47
C GLY A 277 9.48 -6.23 -2.89
N PHE A 278 8.91 -5.19 -2.31
CA PHE A 278 7.65 -4.61 -2.78
C PHE A 278 7.77 -4.14 -4.23
N ASP A 279 6.75 -4.42 -5.03
CA ASP A 279 6.70 -4.09 -6.46
C ASP A 279 5.31 -3.60 -6.89
N GLY A 280 4.66 -2.83 -6.04
CA GLY A 280 3.39 -2.17 -6.32
C GLY A 280 3.53 -0.67 -6.56
N ARG A 281 2.40 0.04 -6.50
CA ARG A 281 2.34 1.49 -6.66
C ARG A 281 2.07 2.19 -5.33
N PHE A 282 2.30 3.49 -5.35
CA PHE A 282 2.07 4.40 -4.22
C PHE A 282 1.04 5.44 -4.63
N SER A 283 -0.10 5.47 -3.94
CA SER A 283 -1.14 6.48 -4.11
C SER A 283 -1.11 7.49 -2.97
N ALA A 284 -1.22 8.78 -3.28
CA ALA A 284 -1.63 9.77 -2.30
C ALA A 284 -3.13 9.62 -2.06
N GLU A 285 -3.54 9.30 -0.82
CA GLU A 285 -4.94 9.23 -0.42
C GLU A 285 -5.19 10.15 0.76
N GLY A 286 -6.08 11.13 0.60
CA GLY A 286 -6.38 12.08 1.66
C GLY A 286 -7.06 13.33 1.16
N GLY A 287 -7.40 14.20 2.10
CA GLY A 287 -7.93 15.53 1.81
C GLY A 287 -6.80 16.54 1.51
N VAL A 288 -7.19 17.72 1.06
CA VAL A 288 -6.29 18.88 1.04
C VAL A 288 -6.35 19.56 2.42
N ALA A 289 -5.20 19.71 3.06
CA ALA A 289 -5.13 20.27 4.41
C ALA A 289 -5.40 21.78 4.43
N GLY A 290 -6.23 22.22 5.38
CA GLY A 290 -6.50 23.65 5.66
C GLY A 290 -7.15 24.39 4.49
N ASP A 291 -6.80 25.67 4.35
CA ASP A 291 -7.31 26.56 3.30
C ASP A 291 -6.44 26.58 2.03
N ARG A 292 -5.70 25.52 1.76
CA ARG A 292 -4.82 25.41 0.60
C ARG A 292 -5.65 25.43 -0.69
N ASP A 293 -5.16 26.16 -1.68
CA ASP A 293 -5.68 26.04 -3.06
C ASP A 293 -5.49 24.60 -3.57
N PHE A 294 -6.54 24.02 -4.12
CA PHE A 294 -6.54 22.62 -4.51
C PHE A 294 -5.48 22.27 -5.57
N ALA A 295 -5.33 23.12 -6.60
CA ALA A 295 -4.38 22.88 -7.67
C ALA A 295 -2.92 23.05 -7.17
N ALA A 296 -2.67 24.04 -6.33
CA ALA A 296 -1.36 24.22 -5.69
C ALA A 296 -1.01 23.06 -4.76
N ALA A 297 -1.96 22.58 -3.97
CA ALA A 297 -1.80 21.43 -3.08
C ALA A 297 -1.46 20.13 -3.84
N LEU A 298 -2.14 19.87 -4.96
CA LEU A 298 -1.83 18.71 -5.81
C LEU A 298 -0.42 18.77 -6.39
N LYS A 299 0.02 19.95 -6.83
CA LYS A 299 1.37 20.15 -7.37
C LYS A 299 2.46 19.96 -6.32
N GLU A 300 2.23 20.46 -5.12
CA GLU A 300 3.13 20.27 -3.97
C GLU A 300 3.22 18.77 -3.61
N CYS A 301 2.07 18.09 -3.48
CA CYS A 301 1.99 16.66 -3.23
C CYS A 301 2.74 15.84 -4.30
N TYR A 302 2.49 16.11 -5.58
CA TYR A 302 3.19 15.42 -6.68
C TYR A 302 4.71 15.61 -6.58
N THR A 303 5.16 16.85 -6.38
CA THR A 303 6.58 17.16 -6.28
C THR A 303 7.24 16.44 -5.11
N TYR A 304 6.57 16.42 -3.96
CA TYR A 304 7.07 15.75 -2.78
C TYR A 304 7.10 14.22 -2.95
N MET A 305 6.02 13.62 -3.44
CA MET A 305 6.00 12.17 -3.70
C MET A 305 7.06 11.74 -4.71
N LYS A 306 7.30 12.53 -5.77
CA LYS A 306 8.41 12.27 -6.70
C LYS A 306 9.75 12.30 -6.00
N ALA A 307 9.98 13.26 -5.10
CA ALA A 307 11.22 13.35 -4.33
C ALA A 307 11.39 12.18 -3.35
N LEU A 308 10.31 11.66 -2.77
CA LEU A 308 10.33 10.47 -1.92
C LEU A 308 10.68 9.20 -2.70
N LEU A 309 10.13 9.04 -3.91
CA LEU A 309 10.28 7.82 -4.72
C LEU A 309 11.53 7.81 -5.60
N MET A 310 12.07 8.98 -5.94
CA MET A 310 13.27 9.14 -6.80
C MET A 310 14.48 8.29 -6.36
N PRO A 311 14.81 8.14 -5.06
CA PRO A 311 15.96 7.31 -4.64
C PRO A 311 15.82 5.83 -5.01
N TYR A 312 14.61 5.37 -5.33
CA TYR A 312 14.28 3.99 -5.66
C TYR A 312 14.04 3.76 -7.16
N GLU A 313 14.22 4.78 -7.98
CA GLU A 313 14.13 4.61 -9.45
C GLU A 313 15.24 3.67 -9.92
N GLY A 314 14.85 2.58 -10.58
CA GLY A 314 15.79 1.69 -11.25
C GLY A 314 16.55 2.44 -12.35
N LYS A 315 17.84 2.18 -12.51
CA LYS A 315 18.57 2.71 -13.69
C LYS A 315 17.85 2.19 -14.93
N LYS A 316 17.30 3.09 -15.74
CA LYS A 316 16.81 2.73 -17.08
C LYS A 316 17.97 2.07 -17.80
N ALA A 317 17.80 0.78 -18.17
CA ALA A 317 18.77 0.00 -18.93
C ALA A 317 18.96 0.58 -20.33
#